data_743ea1c723e301fff35d601372bfdd1f
#
_entry.id   743ea1c723e301fff35d601372bfdd1f
#
_cell.length_a   1.000
_cell.length_b   1.000
_cell.length_c   1.000
_cell.angle_alpha   90.00
_cell.angle_beta   90.00
_cell.angle_gamma   90.00
#
_symmetry.space_group_name_H-M   'P 1'
#
loop_
_entity.id
_entity.type
_entity.pdbx_description
1 polymer ?
#
loop_
_entity_poly.entity_id
_entity_poly.type
_entity_poly.pdbx_seq_one_letter_code
_entity_poly.pdbx_strand_id
1 'polypeptide(L)'
;MHSGRSVRLGAYGDPAVVPFELWEMVTSEARNHTGYTHQWMTCDQRLKKLCMASVDTFMEFREAQRRGWRTFRTIAAPEAVVSAGRDREILCPASKEAGHRTTCEACGLCKGAGEEANIAIVVHGAGRRFALDIVTEEERVHAAA
;
A
#
# COMPACT_ATOMS: atom_id res chain seq x y z
N MET A 1 2.37 9.72 -26.33
CA MET A 1 3.81 9.53 -25.97
C MET A 1 3.90 9.44 -24.44
N HIS A 2 4.33 8.33 -23.88
CA HIS A 2 4.62 8.28 -22.46
C HIS A 2 5.81 9.17 -22.15
N SER A 3 5.70 10.05 -21.14
CA SER A 3 6.75 11.01 -20.80
C SER A 3 8.06 10.35 -20.30
N GLY A 4 8.09 9.03 -20.22
CA GLY A 4 9.23 8.25 -19.75
C GLY A 4 9.50 8.37 -18.23
N ARG A 5 8.72 9.17 -17.52
CA ARG A 5 8.87 9.41 -16.07
C ARG A 5 7.90 8.55 -15.27
N SER A 6 8.33 8.12 -14.09
CA SER A 6 7.47 7.52 -13.09
C SER A 6 6.94 8.59 -12.15
N VAL A 7 5.71 8.42 -11.69
CA VAL A 7 5.02 9.39 -10.83
C VAL A 7 4.68 8.74 -9.50
N ARG A 8 4.91 9.45 -8.40
CA ARG A 8 4.42 9.09 -7.07
C ARG A 8 3.26 9.99 -6.70
N LEU A 9 2.05 9.43 -6.62
CA LEU A 9 0.86 10.14 -6.19
C LEU A 9 0.96 10.43 -4.69
N GLY A 10 0.74 11.68 -4.31
CA GLY A 10 0.76 12.06 -2.91
C GLY A 10 2.16 12.15 -2.27
N ALA A 11 3.20 12.50 -3.04
CA ALA A 11 4.55 12.66 -2.49
C ALA A 11 4.65 13.74 -1.39
N TYR A 12 3.77 14.75 -1.42
CA TYR A 12 3.70 15.87 -0.46
C TYR A 12 2.32 15.97 0.19
N GLY A 13 1.62 14.88 0.36
CA GLY A 13 0.30 14.83 0.98
C GLY A 13 -0.48 13.61 0.52
N ASP A 14 -1.69 13.45 1.05
CA ASP A 14 -2.54 12.32 0.65
C ASP A 14 -3.13 12.56 -0.76
N PRO A 15 -3.04 11.60 -1.69
CA PRO A 15 -3.58 11.77 -3.03
C PRO A 15 -5.10 11.96 -3.08
N ALA A 16 -5.82 11.60 -2.03
CA ALA A 16 -7.27 11.77 -1.95
C ALA A 16 -7.75 13.23 -1.95
N VAL A 17 -6.85 14.19 -1.66
CA VAL A 17 -7.19 15.63 -1.70
C VAL A 17 -7.17 16.23 -3.10
N VAL A 18 -6.69 15.48 -4.09
CA VAL A 18 -6.65 15.89 -5.50
C VAL A 18 -7.77 15.16 -6.27
N PRO A 19 -8.52 15.84 -7.14
CA PRO A 19 -9.56 15.21 -7.94
C PRO A 19 -9.03 14.03 -8.75
N PHE A 20 -9.82 12.95 -8.80
CA PHE A 20 -9.45 11.71 -9.49
C PHE A 20 -9.04 11.95 -10.96
N GLU A 21 -9.77 12.82 -11.66
CA GLU A 21 -9.55 13.11 -13.07
C GLU A 21 -8.15 13.69 -13.34
N LEU A 22 -7.60 14.44 -12.40
CA LEU A 22 -6.23 14.96 -12.53
C LEU A 22 -5.20 13.84 -12.39
N TRP A 23 -5.41 12.92 -11.45
CA TRP A 23 -4.54 11.75 -11.32
C TRP A 23 -4.64 10.81 -12.52
N GLU A 24 -5.83 10.60 -13.04
CA GLU A 24 -6.06 9.78 -14.23
C GLU A 24 -5.28 10.37 -15.43
N MET A 25 -5.37 11.67 -15.63
CA MET A 25 -4.62 12.36 -16.69
C MET A 25 -3.11 12.23 -16.52
N VAL A 26 -2.59 12.47 -15.31
CA VAL A 26 -1.16 12.39 -15.03
C VAL A 26 -0.63 10.97 -15.18
N THR A 27 -1.38 9.97 -14.72
CA THR A 27 -0.94 8.57 -14.80
C THR A 27 -1.05 7.99 -16.20
N SER A 28 -1.96 8.47 -17.04
CA SER A 28 -2.06 8.04 -18.44
C SER A 28 -0.82 8.41 -19.27
N GLU A 29 -0.14 9.48 -18.91
CA GLU A 29 1.08 9.97 -19.54
C GLU A 29 2.37 9.42 -18.89
N ALA A 30 2.26 8.78 -17.73
CA ALA A 30 3.40 8.25 -16.99
C ALA A 30 3.81 6.85 -17.48
N ARG A 31 5.12 6.56 -17.44
CA ARG A 31 5.63 5.21 -17.68
C ARG A 31 5.15 4.24 -16.60
N ASN A 32 5.09 4.71 -15.36
CA ASN A 32 4.66 3.95 -14.20
C ASN A 32 4.23 4.92 -13.10
N HIS A 33 3.45 4.44 -12.13
CA HIS A 33 3.12 5.23 -10.97
C HIS A 33 3.04 4.36 -9.71
N THR A 34 3.12 5.01 -8.55
CA THR A 34 2.82 4.43 -7.24
C THR A 34 1.99 5.41 -6.44
N GLY A 35 1.11 4.93 -5.57
CA GLY A 35 0.30 5.80 -4.73
C GLY A 35 -0.31 5.05 -3.55
N TYR A 36 -0.48 5.77 -2.44
CA TYR A 36 -1.08 5.28 -1.20
C TYR A 36 -2.00 6.34 -0.63
N THR A 37 -3.15 5.94 -0.12
CA THR A 37 -4.04 6.84 0.61
C THR A 37 -4.45 6.25 1.96
N HIS A 38 -4.40 7.06 3.01
CA HIS A 38 -4.99 6.74 4.31
C HIS A 38 -6.50 7.06 4.34
N GLN A 39 -6.99 7.83 3.37
CA GLN A 39 -8.40 8.24 3.28
C GLN A 39 -9.25 7.26 2.45
N TRP A 40 -8.79 6.02 2.26
CA TRP A 40 -9.44 5.02 1.41
C TRP A 40 -10.91 4.74 1.78
N MET A 41 -11.29 4.93 3.04
CA MET A 41 -12.68 4.74 3.49
C MET A 41 -13.64 5.81 2.98
N THR A 42 -13.16 7.05 2.83
CA THR A 42 -14.01 8.25 2.62
C THR A 42 -13.74 8.99 1.32
N CYS A 43 -12.62 8.71 0.65
CA CYS A 43 -12.25 9.37 -0.59
C CYS A 43 -13.12 8.93 -1.78
N ASP A 44 -12.91 9.58 -2.92
CA ASP A 44 -13.46 9.11 -4.19
C ASP A 44 -13.00 7.66 -4.46
N GLN A 45 -13.95 6.73 -4.47
CA GLN A 45 -13.65 5.30 -4.58
C GLN A 45 -13.04 4.90 -5.93
N ARG A 46 -13.09 5.77 -6.94
CA ARG A 46 -12.36 5.55 -8.20
C ARG A 46 -10.84 5.54 -8.00
N LEU A 47 -10.37 6.20 -6.92
CA LEU A 47 -8.93 6.29 -6.61
C LEU A 47 -8.29 4.91 -6.37
N LYS A 48 -9.05 3.89 -5.97
CA LYS A 48 -8.55 2.52 -5.85
C LYS A 48 -7.98 1.93 -7.15
N LYS A 49 -8.30 2.51 -8.30
CA LYS A 49 -7.71 2.13 -9.58
C LYS A 49 -6.24 2.54 -9.70
N LEU A 50 -5.84 3.57 -8.95
CA LEU A 50 -4.53 4.20 -9.06
C LEU A 50 -3.68 4.09 -7.78
N CYS A 51 -4.32 3.88 -6.63
CA CYS A 51 -3.67 3.88 -5.32
C CYS A 51 -3.97 2.63 -4.52
N MET A 52 -3.08 2.31 -3.60
CA MET A 52 -3.27 1.31 -2.55
C MET A 52 -3.96 1.96 -1.34
N ALA A 53 -4.77 1.19 -0.61
CA ALA A 53 -5.16 1.57 0.74
C ALA A 53 -3.97 1.39 1.69
N SER A 54 -3.52 2.47 2.31
CA SER A 54 -2.53 2.40 3.38
C SER A 54 -3.25 2.03 4.67
N VAL A 55 -2.88 0.88 5.24
CA VAL A 55 -3.54 0.30 6.42
C VAL A 55 -2.49 -0.09 7.45
N ASP A 56 -2.81 0.11 8.73
CA ASP A 56 -1.91 -0.18 9.83
C ASP A 56 -2.36 -1.39 10.65
N THR A 57 -3.63 -1.77 10.51
CA THR A 57 -4.23 -2.83 11.30
C THR A 57 -4.77 -3.96 10.42
N PHE A 58 -4.89 -5.15 11.01
CA PHE A 58 -5.48 -6.29 10.30
C PHE A 58 -6.98 -6.08 10.01
N MET A 59 -7.67 -5.36 10.87
CA MET A 59 -9.08 -5.02 10.66
C MET A 59 -9.25 -4.07 9.47
N GLU A 60 -8.42 -3.05 9.37
CA GLU A 60 -8.39 -2.16 8.20
C GLU A 60 -8.04 -2.92 6.91
N PHE A 61 -7.05 -3.81 6.98
CA PHE A 61 -6.70 -4.69 5.87
C PHE A 61 -7.92 -5.47 5.36
N ARG A 62 -8.65 -6.14 6.25
CA ARG A 62 -9.85 -6.92 5.88
C ARG A 62 -10.96 -6.02 5.32
N GLU A 63 -11.20 -4.87 5.91
CA GLU A 63 -12.22 -3.93 5.45
C GLU A 63 -11.86 -3.33 4.08
N ALA A 64 -10.60 -2.96 3.85
CA ALA A 64 -10.14 -2.47 2.57
C ALA A 64 -10.31 -3.53 1.46
N GLN A 65 -9.95 -4.78 1.75
CA GLN A 65 -10.16 -5.92 0.84
C GLN A 65 -11.65 -6.09 0.50
N ARG A 66 -12.53 -6.03 1.50
CA ARG A 66 -13.98 -6.14 1.29
C ARG A 66 -14.52 -5.04 0.37
N ARG A 67 -13.91 -3.84 0.38
CA ARG A 67 -14.24 -2.70 -0.48
C ARG A 67 -13.54 -2.73 -1.85
N GLY A 68 -12.77 -3.77 -2.14
CA GLY A 68 -12.07 -3.95 -3.42
C GLY A 68 -10.79 -3.14 -3.56
N TRP A 69 -10.19 -2.69 -2.44
CA TRP A 69 -8.89 -2.08 -2.43
C TRP A 69 -7.78 -3.13 -2.34
N ARG A 70 -6.71 -2.94 -3.09
CA ARG A 70 -5.41 -3.52 -2.74
C ARG A 70 -4.79 -2.72 -1.60
N THR A 71 -4.06 -3.40 -0.74
CA THR A 71 -3.54 -2.80 0.49
C THR A 71 -2.02 -2.73 0.51
N PHE A 72 -1.55 -1.69 1.18
CA PHE A 72 -0.18 -1.54 1.63
C PHE A 72 -0.22 -1.49 3.15
N ARG A 73 0.18 -2.58 3.81
CA ARG A 73 0.02 -2.77 5.25
C ARG A 73 1.35 -2.70 5.98
N THR A 74 1.35 -1.98 7.10
CA THR A 74 2.47 -1.96 8.06
C THR A 74 2.40 -3.19 8.96
N ILE A 75 3.51 -3.91 9.10
CA ILE A 75 3.63 -5.12 9.92
C ILE A 75 4.83 -5.02 10.86
N ALA A 76 4.79 -5.77 11.97
CA ALA A 76 5.87 -5.78 12.96
C ALA A 76 7.09 -6.60 12.50
N ALA A 77 6.86 -7.71 11.82
CA ALA A 77 7.90 -8.63 11.39
C ALA A 77 7.51 -9.32 10.06
N PRO A 78 8.47 -9.83 9.28
CA PRO A 78 8.20 -10.49 8.00
C PRO A 78 7.22 -11.65 8.08
N GLU A 79 7.18 -12.36 9.19
CA GLU A 79 6.32 -13.51 9.43
C GLU A 79 4.83 -13.16 9.55
N ALA A 80 4.52 -11.88 9.79
CA ALA A 80 3.14 -11.38 9.87
C ALA A 80 2.44 -11.22 8.51
N VAL A 81 3.12 -11.51 7.42
CA VAL A 81 2.57 -11.50 6.05
C VAL A 81 1.48 -12.55 5.89
N VAL A 82 0.35 -12.18 5.31
CA VAL A 82 -0.69 -13.13 4.90
C VAL A 82 -0.20 -13.90 3.66
N SER A 83 0.33 -15.09 3.86
CA SER A 83 1.05 -15.85 2.83
C SER A 83 0.16 -16.64 1.87
N ALA A 84 -1.12 -16.82 2.18
CA ALA A 84 -2.01 -17.69 1.41
C ALA A 84 -3.40 -17.07 1.19
N GLY A 85 -4.12 -17.60 0.22
CA GLY A 85 -5.48 -17.20 -0.09
C GLY A 85 -5.56 -16.05 -1.12
N ARG A 86 -6.79 -15.61 -1.37
CA ARG A 86 -7.10 -14.56 -2.32
C ARG A 86 -6.49 -13.21 -1.91
N ASP A 87 -6.41 -12.95 -0.62
CA ASP A 87 -5.95 -11.70 -0.02
C ASP A 87 -4.45 -11.74 0.35
N ARG A 88 -3.68 -12.63 -0.29
CA ARG A 88 -2.26 -12.80 0.01
C ARG A 88 -1.48 -11.50 -0.09
N GLU A 89 -0.50 -11.38 0.76
CA GLU A 89 0.48 -10.30 0.76
C GLU A 89 1.86 -10.79 0.35
N ILE A 90 2.68 -9.90 -0.16
CA ILE A 90 4.12 -10.09 -0.29
C ILE A 90 4.84 -8.97 0.46
N LEU A 91 6.02 -9.25 0.97
CA LEU A 91 6.90 -8.19 1.47
C LEU A 91 7.21 -7.20 0.35
N CYS A 92 7.21 -5.91 0.69
CA CYS A 92 7.59 -4.86 -0.25
C CYS A 92 8.96 -5.17 -0.90
N PRO A 93 9.03 -5.42 -2.21
CA PRO A 93 10.29 -5.81 -2.86
C PRO A 93 11.40 -4.77 -2.73
N ALA A 94 11.05 -3.51 -2.52
CA ALA A 94 12.00 -2.43 -2.27
C ALA A 94 12.43 -2.30 -0.80
N SER A 95 11.89 -3.14 0.10
CA SER A 95 12.33 -3.18 1.50
C SER A 95 13.58 -4.03 1.68
N LYS A 96 14.33 -3.77 2.75
CA LYS A 96 15.52 -4.55 3.09
C LYS A 96 15.18 -6.00 3.45
N GLU A 97 14.04 -6.20 4.09
CA GLU A 97 13.56 -7.50 4.55
C GLU A 97 13.24 -8.46 3.40
N ALA A 98 12.86 -7.93 2.24
CA ALA A 98 12.61 -8.74 1.05
C ALA A 98 13.89 -9.23 0.34
N GLY A 99 15.05 -8.62 0.63
CA GLY A 99 16.35 -9.02 0.09
C GLY A 99 16.56 -8.74 -1.40
N HIS A 100 15.67 -8.02 -2.05
CA HIS A 100 15.79 -7.64 -3.46
C HIS A 100 16.52 -6.29 -3.63
N ARG A 101 17.21 -6.13 -4.75
CA ARG A 101 17.79 -4.85 -5.15
C ARG A 101 16.89 -4.16 -6.16
N THR A 102 15.86 -3.46 -5.65
CA THR A 102 14.94 -2.70 -6.50
C THR A 102 14.53 -1.37 -5.86
N THR A 103 13.89 -0.53 -6.64
CA THR A 103 13.30 0.74 -6.20
C THR A 103 11.81 0.73 -6.47
N CYS A 104 11.04 1.61 -5.84
CA CYS A 104 9.60 1.75 -6.11
C CYS A 104 9.32 2.06 -7.59
N GLU A 105 10.18 2.86 -8.21
CA GLU A 105 10.09 3.20 -9.63
C GLU A 105 10.23 1.98 -10.55
N ALA A 106 11.20 1.11 -10.25
CA ALA A 106 11.45 -0.11 -11.02
C ALA A 106 10.41 -1.21 -10.72
N CYS A 107 9.98 -1.31 -9.47
CA CYS A 107 9.03 -2.32 -9.00
C CYS A 107 7.60 -2.06 -9.51
N GLY A 108 7.05 -0.87 -9.29
CA GLY A 108 5.75 -0.44 -9.78
C GLY A 108 4.53 -1.22 -9.29
N LEU A 109 4.63 -2.04 -8.24
CA LEU A 109 3.51 -2.87 -7.76
C LEU A 109 2.42 -2.09 -7.03
N CYS A 110 2.74 -0.93 -6.47
CA CYS A 110 1.83 -0.15 -5.64
C CYS A 110 1.02 0.86 -6.47
N LYS A 111 0.31 0.40 -7.49
CA LYS A 111 -0.41 1.24 -8.45
C LYS A 111 -1.93 1.01 -8.50
N GLY A 112 -2.50 0.53 -7.42
CA GLY A 112 -3.95 0.37 -7.29
C GLY A 112 -4.46 -1.02 -7.64
N ALA A 113 -5.75 -1.11 -7.95
CA ALA A 113 -6.45 -2.35 -8.19
C ALA A 113 -5.91 -3.11 -9.41
N GLY A 114 -5.75 -4.41 -9.25
CA GLY A 114 -5.24 -5.34 -10.24
C GLY A 114 -5.24 -6.75 -9.65
N GLU A 115 -4.67 -7.70 -10.36
CA GLU A 115 -4.56 -9.09 -9.89
C GLU A 115 -3.29 -9.33 -9.05
N GLU A 116 -2.45 -8.31 -8.89
CA GLU A 116 -1.23 -8.41 -8.09
C GLU A 116 -1.54 -8.56 -6.60
N ALA A 117 -0.62 -9.18 -5.87
CA ALA A 117 -0.73 -9.35 -4.41
C ALA A 117 -0.77 -8.02 -3.67
N ASN A 118 -1.36 -8.02 -2.50
CA ASN A 118 -1.22 -6.94 -1.53
C ASN A 118 0.23 -6.82 -1.06
N ILE A 119 0.61 -5.66 -0.56
CA ILE A 119 1.98 -5.38 -0.12
C ILE A 119 2.00 -5.18 1.39
N ALA A 120 2.96 -5.81 2.05
CA ALA A 120 3.27 -5.57 3.45
C ALA A 120 4.68 -5.02 3.60
N ILE A 121 4.89 -4.12 4.55
CA ILE A 121 6.19 -3.55 4.88
C ILE A 121 6.44 -3.61 6.38
N VAL A 122 7.63 -4.06 6.77
CA VAL A 122 8.03 -4.01 8.18
C VAL A 122 8.23 -2.56 8.61
N VAL A 123 7.65 -2.19 9.73
CA VAL A 123 7.72 -0.84 10.26
C VAL A 123 9.16 -0.40 10.54
N HIS A 124 9.52 0.78 10.06
CA HIS A 124 10.83 1.38 10.24
C HIS A 124 10.74 2.90 10.34
N GLY A 125 11.87 3.57 10.64
CA GLY A 125 11.94 5.02 10.75
C GLY A 125 11.83 5.53 12.19
N ALA A 126 11.74 6.85 12.35
CA ALA A 126 11.80 7.54 13.66
C ALA A 126 10.63 7.18 14.60
N GLY A 127 9.45 6.91 14.05
CA GLY A 127 8.26 6.50 14.80
C GLY A 127 8.15 5.00 15.09
N ARG A 128 9.17 4.20 14.77
CA ARG A 128 9.12 2.74 14.81
C ARG A 128 8.60 2.17 16.15
N ARG A 129 9.07 2.67 17.28
CA ARG A 129 8.66 2.16 18.60
C ARG A 129 7.17 2.31 18.81
N PHE A 130 6.64 3.49 18.56
CA PHE A 130 5.22 3.78 18.72
C PHE A 130 4.35 2.96 17.75
N ALA A 131 4.77 2.88 16.50
CA ALA A 131 4.06 2.08 15.50
C ALA A 131 4.12 0.57 15.82
N LEU A 132 5.23 0.06 16.37
CA LEU A 132 5.35 -1.35 16.79
C LEU A 132 4.39 -1.70 17.91
N ASP A 133 4.15 -0.80 18.87
CA ASP A 133 3.20 -1.05 19.97
C ASP A 133 1.78 -1.29 19.42
N ILE A 134 1.35 -0.47 18.48
CA ILE A 134 0.02 -0.61 17.83
C ILE A 134 -0.07 -1.90 17.03
N VAL A 135 0.86 -2.11 16.11
CA VAL A 135 0.86 -3.26 15.19
C VAL A 135 0.99 -4.58 15.95
N THR A 136 1.87 -4.63 16.94
CA THR A 136 2.09 -5.86 17.75
C THR A 136 0.88 -6.22 18.60
N GLU A 137 0.20 -5.25 19.17
CA GLU A 137 -1.01 -5.50 19.96
C GLU A 137 -2.13 -6.07 19.08
N GLU A 138 -2.33 -5.53 17.90
CA GLU A 138 -3.30 -6.07 16.94
C GLU A 138 -2.98 -7.48 16.47
N GLU A 139 -1.72 -7.75 16.17
CA GLU A 139 -1.27 -9.08 15.77
C GLU A 139 -1.50 -10.10 16.88
N ARG A 140 -1.31 -9.73 18.18
CA ARG A 140 -1.61 -10.57 19.34
C ARG A 140 -3.09 -10.86 19.47
N VAL A 141 -3.93 -9.83 19.34
CA VAL A 141 -5.39 -9.97 19.44
C VAL A 141 -5.89 -10.90 18.32
N HIS A 142 -5.35 -10.75 17.11
CA HIS A 142 -5.75 -11.59 15.99
C HIS A 142 -5.28 -13.04 16.12
N ALA A 143 -4.08 -13.28 16.62
CA ALA A 143 -3.55 -14.62 16.86
C ALA A 143 -4.28 -15.37 18.00
N ALA A 144 -4.92 -14.63 18.93
CA ALA A 144 -5.71 -15.18 20.04
C ALA A 144 -7.17 -15.47 19.66
N ALA A 145 -7.63 -15.00 18.52
CA ALA A 145 -8.99 -15.21 18.01
C ALA A 145 -9.06 -16.43 17.09
#